data_fbd5ed475c6a378ccffbc5aa89ae820c
#
_entry.id   fbd5ed475c6a378ccffbc5aa89ae820c
#
_cell.length_a   1.000
_cell.length_b   1.000
_cell.length_c   1.000
_cell.angle_alpha   90.00
_cell.angle_beta   90.00
_cell.angle_gamma   90.00
#
_symmetry.space_group_name_H-M   'P 1'
#
loop_
_entity.id
_entity.type
_entity.pdbx_description
1 polymer ?
#
loop_
_entity_poly.entity_id
_entity_poly.type
_entity_poly.pdbx_seq_one_letter_code
_entity_poly.pdbx_strand_id
1 'polypeptide(L)'
;MGSYLLKKMPASSNFNQAIREAQTSAIVGPNVVQKALPYVGGGMVLTSLGVLAGVSLIATNPGLFQPLSIVALIAELILFFIAISAANNANNAKALPLLTGFSLLTGFTLSGIVALAIGTIGIGSVGTAALATGITFVIASYTGQRMSDSVGQALSGVVGLGLVGLLITMFVQLIGGFFAPGVFGGSGLELIIAGFGTVLFVAMSFVDFYTMPRRYNDDQYLAGALGMYLTYINLFVFILRLMIALQGGGRRD
;
A
#
# COMPACT_ATOMS: atom_id res chain seq x y z
N MET A 1 -33.33 -7.13 -49.38
CA MET A 1 -33.33 -6.71 -47.95
C MET A 1 -32.27 -7.44 -47.15
N GLY A 2 -31.06 -7.63 -47.71
CA GLY A 2 -29.97 -8.42 -47.12
C GLY A 2 -28.61 -7.73 -47.02
N SER A 3 -28.53 -6.42 -47.41
CA SER A 3 -27.22 -5.74 -47.53
C SER A 3 -26.88 -4.74 -46.42
N TYR A 4 -27.76 -4.53 -45.43
CA TYR A 4 -27.58 -3.52 -44.38
C TYR A 4 -27.00 -4.05 -43.06
N LEU A 5 -26.91 -5.38 -42.86
CA LEU A 5 -26.43 -6.00 -41.62
C LEU A 5 -24.91 -6.30 -41.57
N LEU A 6 -24.20 -6.20 -42.70
CA LEU A 6 -22.78 -6.49 -42.77
C LEU A 6 -21.85 -5.28 -42.57
N LYS A 7 -22.41 -4.09 -42.31
CA LYS A 7 -21.60 -2.84 -42.24
C LYS A 7 -21.24 -2.37 -40.82
N LYS A 8 -21.34 -3.21 -39.82
CA LYS A 8 -20.93 -2.87 -38.43
C LYS A 8 -20.21 -4.02 -37.69
N MET A 9 -19.36 -4.77 -38.41
CA MET A 9 -18.35 -5.54 -37.68
C MET A 9 -17.18 -4.59 -37.36
N PRO A 10 -16.82 -4.43 -36.08
CA PRO A 10 -15.63 -3.66 -35.73
C PRO A 10 -14.42 -4.31 -36.39
N ALA A 11 -13.48 -3.51 -36.86
CA ALA A 11 -12.22 -3.99 -37.38
C ALA A 11 -11.56 -4.95 -36.36
N SER A 12 -10.80 -5.91 -36.84
CA SER A 12 -10.20 -6.98 -35.99
C SER A 12 -9.45 -6.46 -34.76
N SER A 13 -8.92 -5.24 -34.84
CA SER A 13 -8.31 -4.52 -33.71
C SER A 13 -9.33 -4.22 -32.60
N ASN A 14 -10.53 -3.77 -32.95
CA ASN A 14 -11.58 -3.43 -31.96
C ASN A 14 -12.17 -4.69 -31.32
N PHE A 15 -12.23 -5.80 -32.05
CA PHE A 15 -12.69 -7.09 -31.52
C PHE A 15 -11.69 -7.66 -30.50
N ASN A 16 -10.41 -7.65 -30.81
CA ASN A 16 -9.36 -8.09 -29.89
C ASN A 16 -9.27 -7.17 -28.66
N GLN A 17 -9.51 -5.87 -28.84
CA GLN A 17 -9.57 -4.92 -27.74
C GLN A 17 -10.80 -5.19 -26.85
N ALA A 18 -11.98 -5.40 -27.44
CA ALA A 18 -13.19 -5.76 -26.71
C ALA A 18 -13.07 -7.09 -25.93
N ILE A 19 -12.38 -8.08 -26.51
CA ILE A 19 -12.09 -9.35 -25.80
C ILE A 19 -11.16 -9.08 -24.60
N ARG A 20 -10.09 -8.30 -24.77
CA ARG A 20 -9.19 -7.96 -23.68
C ARG A 20 -9.88 -7.18 -22.57
N GLU A 21 -10.73 -6.22 -22.93
CA GLU A 21 -11.53 -5.45 -21.98
C GLU A 21 -12.51 -6.35 -21.21
N ALA A 22 -13.19 -7.27 -21.91
CA ALA A 22 -14.08 -8.24 -21.27
C ALA A 22 -13.32 -9.20 -20.33
N GLN A 23 -12.12 -9.62 -20.70
CA GLN A 23 -11.28 -10.49 -19.86
C GLN A 23 -10.75 -9.76 -18.61
N THR A 24 -10.38 -8.47 -18.75
CA THR A 24 -9.90 -7.67 -17.61
C THR A 24 -11.03 -7.23 -16.67
N SER A 25 -12.26 -7.19 -17.16
CA SER A 25 -13.46 -6.85 -16.38
C SER A 25 -14.11 -8.07 -15.71
N ALA A 26 -13.75 -9.28 -16.13
CA ALA A 26 -14.33 -10.51 -15.57
C ALA A 26 -13.94 -10.71 -14.11
N ILE A 27 -14.95 -11.01 -13.28
CA ILE A 27 -14.72 -11.36 -11.86
C ILE A 27 -14.24 -12.82 -11.80
N VAL A 28 -13.02 -13.00 -11.28
CA VAL A 28 -12.36 -14.31 -11.15
C VAL A 28 -12.56 -14.90 -9.74
N GLY A 29 -12.58 -14.04 -8.71
CA GLY A 29 -12.79 -14.44 -7.32
C GLY A 29 -13.84 -13.58 -6.63
N PRO A 30 -15.13 -13.93 -6.72
CA PRO A 30 -16.22 -13.14 -6.16
C PRO A 30 -16.15 -13.00 -4.62
N ASN A 31 -15.54 -13.96 -3.92
CA ASN A 31 -15.43 -13.96 -2.46
C ASN A 31 -14.03 -13.60 -1.95
N VAL A 32 -13.06 -13.34 -2.83
CA VAL A 32 -11.66 -13.13 -2.45
C VAL A 32 -11.49 -11.97 -1.47
N VAL A 33 -12.24 -10.88 -1.63
CA VAL A 33 -12.20 -9.72 -0.72
C VAL A 33 -12.63 -10.12 0.69
N GLN A 34 -13.77 -10.83 0.81
CA GLN A 34 -14.29 -11.26 2.11
C GLN A 34 -13.33 -12.23 2.83
N LYS A 35 -12.70 -13.13 2.06
CA LYS A 35 -11.69 -14.06 2.59
C LYS A 35 -10.41 -13.35 3.01
N ALA A 36 -10.01 -12.29 2.31
CA ALA A 36 -8.76 -11.55 2.55
C ALA A 36 -8.82 -10.62 3.77
N LEU A 37 -9.95 -9.93 4.00
CA LEU A 37 -10.09 -8.90 5.04
C LEU A 37 -9.68 -9.33 6.45
N PRO A 38 -10.01 -10.53 6.96
CA PRO A 38 -9.56 -10.97 8.29
C PRO A 38 -8.03 -11.02 8.41
N TYR A 39 -7.34 -11.38 7.33
CA TYR A 39 -5.87 -11.46 7.31
C TYR A 39 -5.23 -10.07 7.19
N VAL A 40 -5.88 -9.13 6.50
CA VAL A 40 -5.47 -7.71 6.53
C VAL A 40 -5.56 -7.18 7.96
N GLY A 41 -6.71 -7.38 8.64
CA GLY A 41 -6.90 -6.97 10.03
C GLY A 41 -5.91 -7.64 10.99
N GLY A 42 -5.70 -8.96 10.86
CA GLY A 42 -4.71 -9.72 11.63
C GLY A 42 -3.29 -9.18 11.42
N GLY A 43 -2.90 -8.88 10.18
CA GLY A 43 -1.63 -8.25 9.84
C GLY A 43 -1.45 -6.90 10.53
N MET A 44 -2.51 -6.06 10.60
CA MET A 44 -2.46 -4.78 11.32
C MET A 44 -2.20 -4.95 12.83
N VAL A 45 -2.85 -5.92 13.46
CA VAL A 45 -2.62 -6.25 14.87
C VAL A 45 -1.17 -6.67 15.08
N LEU A 46 -0.65 -7.56 14.25
CA LEU A 46 0.75 -8.00 14.31
C LEU A 46 1.72 -6.85 14.10
N THR A 47 1.44 -5.98 13.13
CA THR A 47 2.23 -4.76 12.91
C THR A 47 2.23 -3.87 14.15
N SER A 48 1.10 -3.68 14.80
CA SER A 48 1.02 -2.91 16.04
C SER A 48 1.89 -3.50 17.15
N LEU A 49 1.94 -4.83 17.28
CA LEU A 49 2.83 -5.52 18.22
C LEU A 49 4.31 -5.30 17.87
N GLY A 50 4.65 -5.36 16.58
CA GLY A 50 5.99 -5.04 16.08
C GLY A 50 6.40 -3.60 16.37
N VAL A 51 5.48 -2.63 16.17
CA VAL A 51 5.70 -1.21 16.52
C VAL A 51 5.98 -1.06 18.02
N LEU A 52 5.17 -1.68 18.88
CA LEU A 52 5.37 -1.62 20.33
C LEU A 52 6.73 -2.17 20.75
N ALA A 53 7.15 -3.29 20.17
CA ALA A 53 8.47 -3.87 20.42
C ALA A 53 9.60 -2.93 20.00
N GLY A 54 9.51 -2.34 18.81
CA GLY A 54 10.53 -1.42 18.30
C GLY A 54 10.58 -0.09 19.07
N VAL A 55 9.43 0.51 19.40
CA VAL A 55 9.37 1.73 20.23
C VAL A 55 9.94 1.47 21.63
N SER A 56 9.62 0.32 22.24
CA SER A 56 10.21 -0.09 23.51
C SER A 56 11.73 -0.22 23.42
N LEU A 57 12.25 -0.81 22.35
CA LEU A 57 13.69 -0.92 22.14
C LEU A 57 14.35 0.46 21.94
N ILE A 58 13.72 1.38 21.19
CA ILE A 58 14.22 2.76 21.02
C ILE A 58 14.31 3.46 22.39
N ALA A 59 13.32 3.27 23.25
CA ALA A 59 13.29 3.89 24.57
C ALA A 59 14.32 3.33 25.54
N THR A 60 14.61 2.01 25.47
CA THR A 60 15.51 1.34 26.42
C THR A 60 16.96 1.21 25.91
N ASN A 61 17.15 0.95 24.62
CA ASN A 61 18.46 0.70 24.01
C ASN A 61 18.52 1.27 22.58
N PRO A 62 18.52 2.60 22.39
CA PRO A 62 18.48 3.23 21.07
C PRO A 62 19.63 2.82 20.14
N GLY A 63 20.81 2.51 20.72
CA GLY A 63 21.98 2.06 19.95
C GLY A 63 21.83 0.68 19.31
N LEU A 64 20.94 -0.18 19.83
CA LEU A 64 20.63 -1.48 19.26
C LEU A 64 19.55 -1.40 18.18
N PHE A 65 18.69 -0.40 18.23
CA PHE A 65 17.58 -0.27 17.28
C PHE A 65 18.05 -0.15 15.83
N GLN A 66 19.04 0.70 15.57
CA GLN A 66 19.54 0.96 14.22
C GLN A 66 20.05 -0.33 13.51
N PRO A 67 21.00 -1.10 14.08
CA PRO A 67 21.46 -2.32 13.43
C PRO A 67 20.36 -3.38 13.32
N LEU A 68 19.51 -3.54 14.33
CA LEU A 68 18.40 -4.50 14.29
C LEU A 68 17.33 -4.12 13.25
N SER A 69 17.04 -2.83 13.06
CA SER A 69 16.11 -2.37 12.04
C SER A 69 16.61 -2.64 10.63
N ILE A 70 17.92 -2.56 10.38
CA ILE A 70 18.51 -2.91 9.08
C ILE A 70 18.37 -4.42 8.82
N VAL A 71 18.68 -5.26 9.83
CA VAL A 71 18.49 -6.71 9.71
C VAL A 71 17.03 -7.08 9.51
N ALA A 72 16.13 -6.44 10.26
CA ALA A 72 14.69 -6.63 10.13
C ALA A 72 14.18 -6.24 8.74
N LEU A 73 14.64 -5.12 8.17
CA LEU A 73 14.28 -4.67 6.82
C LEU A 73 14.73 -5.70 5.75
N ILE A 74 15.94 -6.24 5.87
CA ILE A 74 16.43 -7.27 4.94
C ILE A 74 15.56 -8.54 5.05
N ALA A 75 15.30 -8.98 6.28
CA ALA A 75 14.44 -10.14 6.53
C ALA A 75 13.00 -9.91 6.03
N GLU A 76 12.45 -8.71 6.23
CA GLU A 76 11.14 -8.29 5.73
C GLU A 76 11.05 -8.42 4.20
N LEU A 77 12.04 -7.92 3.47
CA LEU A 77 12.11 -8.04 2.01
C LEU A 77 12.16 -9.51 1.55
N ILE A 78 12.97 -10.33 2.21
CA ILE A 78 13.07 -11.77 1.90
C ILE A 78 11.72 -12.45 2.15
N LEU A 79 11.11 -12.22 3.32
CA LEU A 79 9.80 -12.78 3.66
C LEU A 79 8.72 -12.34 2.69
N PHE A 80 8.72 -11.06 2.27
CA PHE A 80 7.79 -10.53 1.28
C PHE A 80 7.81 -11.33 -0.02
N PHE A 81 8.99 -11.51 -0.63
CA PHE A 81 9.09 -12.20 -1.91
C PHE A 81 8.71 -13.69 -1.81
N ILE A 82 9.05 -14.36 -0.71
CA ILE A 82 8.67 -15.75 -0.50
C ILE A 82 7.16 -15.86 -0.23
N ALA A 83 6.60 -14.95 0.57
CA ALA A 83 5.19 -14.93 0.93
C ALA A 83 4.31 -14.66 -0.30
N ILE A 84 4.63 -13.63 -1.11
CA ILE A 84 3.85 -13.31 -2.31
C ILE A 84 3.91 -14.44 -3.35
N SER A 85 5.07 -15.10 -3.49
CA SER A 85 5.20 -16.26 -4.36
C SER A 85 4.33 -17.42 -3.88
N ALA A 86 4.34 -17.72 -2.59
CA ALA A 86 3.49 -18.79 -2.03
C ALA A 86 2.00 -18.46 -2.15
N ALA A 87 1.62 -17.21 -1.85
CA ALA A 87 0.24 -16.74 -1.90
C ALA A 87 -0.32 -16.71 -3.33
N ASN A 88 0.45 -16.29 -4.32
CA ASN A 88 0.06 -16.30 -5.73
C ASN A 88 -0.17 -17.72 -6.25
N ASN A 89 0.53 -18.72 -5.69
CA ASN A 89 0.33 -20.12 -6.01
C ASN A 89 -0.75 -20.79 -5.14
N ALA A 90 -1.55 -20.01 -4.42
CA ALA A 90 -2.57 -20.48 -3.48
C ALA A 90 -2.04 -21.47 -2.40
N ASN A 91 -0.73 -21.45 -2.13
CA ASN A 91 -0.13 -22.25 -1.05
C ASN A 91 -0.30 -21.50 0.29
N ASN A 92 -1.54 -21.46 0.77
CA ASN A 92 -1.93 -20.71 1.94
C ASN A 92 -1.28 -21.24 3.23
N ALA A 93 -1.00 -22.53 3.32
CA ALA A 93 -0.30 -23.15 4.45
C ALA A 93 1.12 -22.59 4.62
N LYS A 94 1.81 -22.32 3.51
CA LYS A 94 3.14 -21.69 3.51
C LYS A 94 3.05 -20.17 3.60
N ALA A 95 2.10 -19.54 2.93
CA ALA A 95 1.99 -18.09 2.86
C ALA A 95 1.63 -17.48 4.22
N LEU A 96 0.73 -18.09 4.99
CA LEU A 96 0.24 -17.52 6.23
C LEU A 96 1.33 -17.27 7.29
N PRO A 97 2.20 -18.24 7.67
CA PRO A 97 3.27 -17.97 8.62
C PRO A 97 4.29 -16.94 8.12
N LEU A 98 4.54 -16.90 6.80
CA LEU A 98 5.43 -15.89 6.21
C LEU A 98 4.84 -14.48 6.29
N LEU A 99 3.52 -14.34 6.03
CA LEU A 99 2.81 -13.07 6.20
C LEU A 99 2.76 -12.62 7.67
N THR A 100 2.62 -13.56 8.60
CA THR A 100 2.69 -13.28 10.04
C THR A 100 4.05 -12.68 10.42
N GLY A 101 5.15 -13.34 10.03
CA GLY A 101 6.51 -12.84 10.26
C GLY A 101 6.76 -11.50 9.56
N PHE A 102 6.32 -11.37 8.31
CA PHE A 102 6.39 -10.13 7.55
C PHE A 102 5.69 -8.96 8.28
N SER A 103 4.45 -9.15 8.72
CA SER A 103 3.69 -8.10 9.42
C SER A 103 4.33 -7.67 10.74
N LEU A 104 4.91 -8.60 11.51
CA LEU A 104 5.65 -8.28 12.74
C LEU A 104 6.91 -7.46 12.44
N LEU A 105 7.69 -7.85 11.43
CA LEU A 105 8.90 -7.13 11.03
C LEU A 105 8.57 -5.75 10.46
N THR A 106 7.53 -5.63 9.62
CA THR A 106 7.03 -4.34 9.14
C THR A 106 6.72 -3.40 10.30
N GLY A 107 6.06 -3.89 11.34
CA GLY A 107 5.80 -3.10 12.54
C GLY A 107 7.09 -2.65 13.25
N PHE A 108 8.05 -3.56 13.39
CA PHE A 108 9.33 -3.24 14.01
C PHE A 108 10.11 -2.19 13.18
N THR A 109 10.15 -2.30 11.86
CA THR A 109 10.84 -1.32 10.99
C THR A 109 10.12 0.03 10.98
N LEU A 110 8.79 0.07 11.07
CA LEU A 110 8.00 1.30 11.16
C LEU A 110 8.11 2.01 12.51
N SER A 111 8.59 1.36 13.56
CA SER A 111 8.66 1.95 14.90
C SER A 111 9.51 3.23 14.95
N GLY A 112 10.49 3.39 14.07
CA GLY A 112 11.30 4.60 13.95
C GLY A 112 10.47 5.85 13.61
N ILE A 113 9.63 5.76 12.58
CA ILE A 113 8.75 6.87 12.20
C ILE A 113 7.63 7.10 13.21
N VAL A 114 7.12 6.04 13.83
CA VAL A 114 6.12 6.16 14.90
C VAL A 114 6.71 6.83 16.13
N ALA A 115 7.92 6.46 16.56
CA ALA A 115 8.62 7.12 17.66
C ALA A 115 8.90 8.59 17.36
N LEU A 116 9.32 8.92 16.13
CA LEU A 116 9.50 10.29 15.66
C LEU A 116 8.19 11.08 15.76
N ALA A 117 7.07 10.52 15.28
CA ALA A 117 5.76 11.15 15.37
C ALA A 117 5.34 11.39 16.83
N ILE A 118 5.50 10.41 17.71
CA ILE A 118 5.20 10.55 19.12
C ILE A 118 6.01 11.70 19.74
N GLY A 119 7.32 11.78 19.43
CA GLY A 119 8.22 12.80 19.96
C GLY A 119 7.99 14.20 19.40
N THR A 120 7.51 14.32 18.16
CA THR A 120 7.35 15.63 17.49
C THR A 120 5.95 16.19 17.53
N ILE A 121 4.94 15.34 17.34
CA ILE A 121 3.53 15.74 17.18
C ILE A 121 2.57 15.04 18.17
N GLY A 122 3.14 14.22 19.05
CA GLY A 122 2.41 13.55 20.14
C GLY A 122 1.73 12.25 19.70
N ILE A 123 1.43 11.38 20.67
CA ILE A 123 0.84 10.06 20.48
C ILE A 123 -0.55 10.11 19.80
N GLY A 124 -1.31 11.18 20.02
CA GLY A 124 -2.61 11.39 19.39
C GLY A 124 -2.56 11.39 17.86
N SER A 125 -1.44 11.84 17.28
CA SER A 125 -1.22 11.86 15.83
C SER A 125 -1.18 10.46 15.22
N VAL A 126 -0.58 9.51 15.92
CA VAL A 126 -0.53 8.10 15.50
C VAL A 126 -1.94 7.52 15.45
N GLY A 127 -2.75 7.79 16.48
CA GLY A 127 -4.16 7.41 16.52
C GLY A 127 -4.97 8.05 15.40
N THR A 128 -4.76 9.35 15.14
CA THR A 128 -5.43 10.08 14.05
C THR A 128 -5.07 9.50 12.67
N ALA A 129 -3.79 9.23 12.42
CA ALA A 129 -3.36 8.61 11.17
C ALA A 129 -3.97 7.21 10.98
N ALA A 130 -4.00 6.40 12.03
CA ALA A 130 -4.62 5.07 12.01
C ALA A 130 -6.14 5.14 11.74
N LEU A 131 -6.85 6.06 12.40
CA LEU A 131 -8.28 6.28 12.18
C LEU A 131 -8.57 6.77 10.76
N ALA A 132 -7.83 7.77 10.26
CA ALA A 132 -7.98 8.29 8.90
C ALA A 132 -7.75 7.18 7.86
N THR A 133 -6.73 6.35 8.05
CA THR A 133 -6.46 5.19 7.20
C THR A 133 -7.60 4.18 7.25
N GLY A 134 -8.09 3.84 8.43
CA GLY A 134 -9.21 2.90 8.62
C GLY A 134 -10.50 3.40 7.97
N ILE A 135 -10.85 4.69 8.17
CA ILE A 135 -12.03 5.32 7.55
C ILE A 135 -11.92 5.28 6.02
N THR A 136 -10.74 5.64 5.47
CA THR A 136 -10.48 5.56 4.02
C THR A 136 -10.73 4.15 3.49
N PHE A 137 -10.24 3.13 4.21
CA PHE A 137 -10.42 1.73 3.80
C PHE A 137 -11.88 1.28 3.83
N VAL A 138 -12.66 1.71 4.84
CA VAL A 138 -14.11 1.45 4.90
C VAL A 138 -14.84 2.08 3.72
N ILE A 139 -14.56 3.35 3.43
CA ILE A 139 -15.15 4.05 2.28
C ILE A 139 -14.74 3.37 0.97
N ALA A 140 -13.46 3.05 0.82
CA ALA A 140 -12.92 2.40 -0.37
C ALA A 140 -13.53 1.01 -0.57
N SER A 141 -13.77 0.24 0.49
CA SER A 141 -14.39 -1.09 0.41
C SER A 141 -15.80 -1.05 -0.18
N TYR A 142 -16.59 -0.04 0.21
CA TYR A 142 -17.93 0.13 -0.30
C TYR A 142 -17.96 0.67 -1.73
N THR A 143 -17.13 1.67 -2.02
CA THR A 143 -17.13 2.38 -3.31
C THR A 143 -16.34 1.61 -4.37
N GLY A 144 -15.16 1.09 -4.02
CA GLY A 144 -14.26 0.40 -4.95
C GLY A 144 -14.89 -0.83 -5.59
N GLN A 145 -15.60 -1.64 -4.81
CA GLN A 145 -16.30 -2.82 -5.34
C GLN A 145 -17.43 -2.48 -6.32
N ARG A 146 -17.95 -1.26 -6.28
CA ARG A 146 -19.08 -0.76 -7.11
C ARG A 146 -18.64 0.13 -8.27
N MET A 147 -17.32 0.34 -8.43
CA MET A 147 -16.83 1.14 -9.55
C MET A 147 -17.15 0.47 -10.89
N SER A 148 -17.56 1.30 -11.87
CA SER A 148 -17.67 0.84 -13.25
C SER A 148 -16.31 0.46 -13.81
N ASP A 149 -16.28 -0.45 -14.78
CA ASP A 149 -15.02 -0.95 -15.34
C ASP A 149 -14.21 0.16 -16.01
N SER A 150 -14.84 1.12 -16.65
CA SER A 150 -14.17 2.28 -17.24
C SER A 150 -13.45 3.13 -16.20
N VAL A 151 -14.11 3.42 -15.07
CA VAL A 151 -13.52 4.21 -13.97
C VAL A 151 -12.42 3.40 -13.26
N GLY A 152 -12.69 2.13 -12.96
CA GLY A 152 -11.73 1.28 -12.26
C GLY A 152 -10.43 1.06 -13.04
N GLN A 153 -10.53 0.81 -14.35
CA GLN A 153 -9.35 0.65 -15.23
C GLN A 153 -8.58 1.96 -15.38
N ALA A 154 -9.27 3.08 -15.62
CA ALA A 154 -8.63 4.39 -15.72
C ALA A 154 -7.90 4.76 -14.42
N LEU A 155 -8.56 4.59 -13.27
CA LEU A 155 -7.96 4.86 -11.96
C LEU A 155 -6.77 3.96 -11.69
N SER A 156 -6.87 2.65 -12.00
CA SER A 156 -5.77 1.69 -11.86
C SER A 156 -4.54 2.10 -12.69
N GLY A 157 -4.76 2.58 -13.91
CA GLY A 157 -3.67 3.08 -14.78
C GLY A 157 -2.98 4.31 -14.19
N VAL A 158 -3.77 5.30 -13.76
CA VAL A 158 -3.24 6.54 -13.16
C VAL A 158 -2.49 6.25 -11.86
N VAL A 159 -3.08 5.43 -10.97
CA VAL A 159 -2.46 5.04 -9.71
C VAL A 159 -1.19 4.24 -9.94
N GLY A 160 -1.18 3.32 -10.90
CA GLY A 160 0.01 2.55 -11.27
C GLY A 160 1.17 3.43 -11.73
N LEU A 161 0.91 4.40 -12.60
CA LEU A 161 1.92 5.39 -13.03
C LEU A 161 2.37 6.28 -11.88
N GLY A 162 1.43 6.73 -11.05
CA GLY A 162 1.73 7.53 -9.86
C GLY A 162 2.62 6.79 -8.87
N LEU A 163 2.39 5.48 -8.67
CA LEU A 163 3.22 4.63 -7.80
C LEU A 163 4.65 4.52 -8.32
N VAL A 164 4.82 4.30 -9.64
CA VAL A 164 6.16 4.27 -10.26
C VAL A 164 6.85 5.63 -10.07
N GLY A 165 6.14 6.74 -10.31
CA GLY A 165 6.67 8.09 -10.10
C GLY A 165 7.07 8.33 -8.65
N LEU A 166 6.26 7.91 -7.69
CA LEU A 166 6.56 8.02 -6.26
C LEU A 166 7.81 7.21 -5.88
N LEU A 167 7.91 5.97 -6.35
CA LEU A 167 9.08 5.11 -6.09
C LEU A 167 10.37 5.72 -6.66
N ILE A 168 10.33 6.24 -7.89
CA ILE A 168 11.47 6.94 -8.49
C ILE A 168 11.85 8.16 -7.66
N THR A 169 10.88 8.97 -7.24
CA THR A 169 11.11 10.16 -6.43
C THR A 169 11.73 9.81 -5.08
N MET A 170 11.22 8.77 -4.40
CA MET A 170 11.79 8.30 -3.13
C MET A 170 13.21 7.75 -3.31
N PHE A 171 13.48 7.05 -4.41
CA PHE A 171 14.82 6.56 -4.72
C PHE A 171 15.80 7.70 -5.00
N VAL A 172 15.39 8.70 -5.78
CA VAL A 172 16.18 9.92 -6.02
C VAL A 172 16.42 10.68 -4.72
N GLN A 173 15.40 10.80 -3.85
CA GLN A 173 15.56 11.43 -2.54
C GLN A 173 16.55 10.67 -1.65
N LEU A 174 16.49 9.33 -1.64
CA LEU A 174 17.40 8.51 -0.86
C LEU A 174 18.85 8.71 -1.32
N ILE A 175 19.12 8.57 -2.62
CA ILE A 175 20.45 8.75 -3.18
C ILE A 175 20.91 10.20 -3.08
N GLY A 176 20.04 11.13 -3.47
CA GLY A 176 20.33 12.58 -3.45
C GLY A 176 20.64 13.09 -2.05
N GLY A 177 20.01 12.51 -1.02
CA GLY A 177 20.26 12.83 0.37
C GLY A 177 21.69 12.54 0.82
N PHE A 178 22.38 11.56 0.20
CA PHE A 178 23.81 11.30 0.44
C PHE A 178 24.73 12.35 -0.22
N PHE A 179 24.38 12.84 -1.42
CA PHE A 179 25.23 13.72 -2.20
C PHE A 179 24.94 15.20 -2.02
N ALA A 180 23.68 15.53 -1.75
CA ALA A 180 23.21 16.93 -1.61
C ALA A 180 22.09 17.04 -0.54
N PRO A 181 22.38 16.79 0.75
CA PRO A 181 21.39 16.74 1.82
C PRO A 181 20.58 18.04 1.96
N GLY A 182 21.18 19.21 1.65
CA GLY A 182 20.50 20.50 1.69
C GLY A 182 19.39 20.67 0.62
N VAL A 183 19.47 19.91 -0.49
CA VAL A 183 18.49 19.96 -1.57
C VAL A 183 17.41 18.88 -1.36
N PHE A 184 17.82 17.66 -1.04
CA PHE A 184 16.94 16.50 -0.97
C PHE A 184 16.39 16.19 0.43
N GLY A 185 16.96 16.79 1.48
CA GLY A 185 16.50 16.68 2.87
C GLY A 185 15.58 17.84 3.32
N GLY A 186 15.17 18.72 2.40
CA GLY A 186 14.39 19.92 2.75
C GLY A 186 12.94 19.57 3.13
N SER A 187 12.39 20.29 4.14
CA SER A 187 11.02 20.12 4.64
C SER A 187 9.94 20.31 3.55
N GLY A 188 10.20 21.15 2.54
CA GLY A 188 9.29 21.39 1.43
C GLY A 188 9.15 20.17 0.50
N LEU A 189 10.25 19.49 0.18
CA LEU A 189 10.22 18.28 -0.63
C LEU A 189 9.51 17.15 0.11
N GLU A 190 9.78 16.99 1.40
CA GLU A 190 9.10 16.01 2.25
C GLU A 190 7.58 16.23 2.29
N LEU A 191 7.13 17.47 2.40
CA LEU A 191 5.72 17.84 2.39
C LEU A 191 5.04 17.45 1.05
N ILE A 192 5.71 17.72 -0.08
CA ILE A 192 5.20 17.36 -1.41
C ILE A 192 5.09 15.85 -1.56
N ILE A 193 6.15 15.11 -1.20
CA ILE A 193 6.17 13.65 -1.30
C ILE A 193 5.12 13.02 -0.38
N ALA A 194 5.01 13.48 0.86
CA ALA A 194 4.04 12.97 1.82
C ALA A 194 2.60 13.27 1.39
N GLY A 195 2.32 14.47 0.88
CA GLY A 195 1.01 14.87 0.35
C GLY A 195 0.62 14.06 -0.87
N PHE A 196 1.52 13.96 -1.87
CA PHE A 196 1.28 13.17 -3.07
C PHE A 196 1.07 11.69 -2.75
N GLY A 197 1.94 11.11 -1.91
CA GLY A 197 1.82 9.72 -1.48
C GLY A 197 0.51 9.44 -0.73
N THR A 198 0.06 10.36 0.13
CA THR A 198 -1.23 10.24 0.81
C THR A 198 -2.37 10.15 -0.20
N VAL A 199 -2.46 11.08 -1.15
CA VAL A 199 -3.50 11.07 -2.19
C VAL A 199 -3.43 9.81 -3.04
N LEU A 200 -2.21 9.39 -3.41
CA LEU A 200 -1.98 8.20 -4.22
C LEU A 200 -2.46 6.92 -3.50
N PHE A 201 -2.11 6.74 -2.22
CA PHE A 201 -2.52 5.55 -1.46
C PHE A 201 -4.00 5.59 -1.04
N VAL A 202 -4.63 6.76 -0.90
CA VAL A 202 -6.09 6.88 -0.84
C VAL A 202 -6.69 6.31 -2.12
N ALA A 203 -6.25 6.77 -3.30
CA ALA A 203 -6.74 6.27 -4.58
C ALA A 203 -6.45 4.76 -4.77
N MET A 204 -5.25 4.30 -4.35
CA MET A 204 -4.88 2.88 -4.38
C MET A 204 -5.83 2.01 -3.55
N SER A 205 -6.32 2.51 -2.40
CA SER A 205 -7.31 1.79 -1.59
C SER A 205 -8.58 1.46 -2.39
N PHE A 206 -9.08 2.39 -3.21
CA PHE A 206 -10.23 2.13 -4.10
C PHE A 206 -9.89 1.14 -5.21
N VAL A 207 -8.69 1.27 -5.79
CA VAL A 207 -8.19 0.37 -6.84
C VAL A 207 -8.08 -1.06 -6.32
N ASP A 208 -7.61 -1.27 -5.10
CA ASP A 208 -7.46 -2.61 -4.51
C ASP A 208 -8.82 -3.33 -4.44
N PHE A 209 -9.86 -2.66 -3.96
CA PHE A 209 -11.21 -3.26 -3.89
C PHE A 209 -11.85 -3.48 -5.26
N TYR A 210 -11.48 -2.69 -6.28
CA TYR A 210 -11.90 -2.90 -7.65
C TYR A 210 -11.15 -4.06 -8.31
N THR A 211 -9.83 -4.10 -8.16
CA THR A 211 -8.97 -5.02 -8.91
C THR A 211 -8.89 -6.41 -8.28
N MET A 212 -8.99 -6.52 -6.95
CA MET A 212 -8.81 -7.78 -6.24
C MET A 212 -9.71 -8.90 -6.77
N PRO A 213 -11.05 -8.75 -6.90
CA PRO A 213 -11.90 -9.82 -7.40
C PRO A 213 -11.72 -10.12 -8.90
N ARG A 214 -11.03 -9.24 -9.62
CA ARG A 214 -10.71 -9.41 -11.06
C ARG A 214 -9.34 -10.03 -11.30
N ARG A 215 -8.46 -9.94 -10.31
CA ARG A 215 -7.06 -10.39 -10.41
C ARG A 215 -6.81 -11.74 -9.74
N TYR A 216 -7.44 -11.97 -8.60
CA TYR A 216 -7.21 -13.15 -7.77
C TYR A 216 -8.46 -14.04 -7.73
N ASN A 217 -8.25 -15.37 -7.81
CA ASN A 217 -9.32 -16.31 -7.50
C ASN A 217 -9.52 -16.44 -5.99
N ASP A 218 -10.60 -17.11 -5.59
CA ASP A 218 -10.98 -17.25 -4.18
C ASP A 218 -9.97 -18.02 -3.32
N ASP A 219 -9.05 -18.79 -3.92
CA ASP A 219 -8.00 -19.51 -3.19
C ASP A 219 -6.72 -18.68 -3.02
N GLN A 220 -6.57 -17.61 -3.80
CA GLN A 220 -5.46 -16.65 -3.72
C GLN A 220 -5.73 -15.49 -2.75
N TYR A 221 -6.64 -15.67 -1.77
CA TYR A 221 -7.05 -14.61 -0.85
C TYR A 221 -5.89 -14.02 -0.04
N LEU A 222 -4.84 -14.80 0.27
CA LEU A 222 -3.65 -14.27 0.96
C LEU A 222 -2.80 -13.38 0.07
N ALA A 223 -2.78 -13.60 -1.25
CA ALA A 223 -2.12 -12.67 -2.18
C ALA A 223 -2.85 -11.32 -2.23
N GLY A 224 -4.18 -11.37 -2.29
CA GLY A 224 -5.02 -10.20 -2.18
C GLY A 224 -4.86 -9.49 -0.83
N ALA A 225 -4.85 -10.24 0.28
CA ALA A 225 -4.65 -9.71 1.62
C ALA A 225 -3.31 -8.98 1.74
N LEU A 226 -2.23 -9.53 1.19
CA LEU A 226 -0.90 -8.89 1.22
C LEU A 226 -0.91 -7.57 0.45
N GLY A 227 -1.53 -7.52 -0.75
CA GLY A 227 -1.67 -6.28 -1.53
C GLY A 227 -2.40 -5.19 -0.74
N MET A 228 -3.59 -5.49 -0.21
CA MET A 228 -4.37 -4.57 0.62
C MET A 228 -3.63 -4.13 1.88
N TYR A 229 -2.95 -5.07 2.55
CA TYR A 229 -2.14 -4.78 3.73
C TYR A 229 -1.05 -3.75 3.42
N LEU A 230 -0.32 -3.91 2.30
CA LEU A 230 0.71 -2.96 1.88
C LEU A 230 0.12 -1.58 1.58
N THR A 231 -1.02 -1.50 0.91
CA THR A 231 -1.70 -0.23 0.65
C THR A 231 -2.09 0.45 1.96
N TYR A 232 -2.64 -0.29 2.92
CA TYR A 232 -3.02 0.22 4.22
C TYR A 232 -1.82 0.77 5.00
N ILE A 233 -0.75 -0.01 5.11
CA ILE A 233 0.47 0.41 5.83
C ILE A 233 1.09 1.65 5.19
N ASN A 234 1.20 1.68 3.86
CA ASN A 234 1.75 2.84 3.17
C ASN A 234 0.86 4.07 3.35
N LEU A 235 -0.47 3.94 3.28
CA LEU A 235 -1.38 5.05 3.55
C LEU A 235 -1.17 5.62 4.97
N PHE A 236 -1.11 4.74 5.97
CA PHE A 236 -0.82 5.15 7.35
C PHE A 236 0.51 5.91 7.46
N VAL A 237 1.57 5.37 6.86
CA VAL A 237 2.90 6.00 6.89
C VAL A 237 2.89 7.36 6.20
N PHE A 238 2.24 7.48 5.04
CA PHE A 238 2.19 8.77 4.31
C PHE A 238 1.34 9.81 5.02
N ILE A 239 0.22 9.43 5.65
CA ILE A 239 -0.56 10.34 6.51
C ILE A 239 0.31 10.82 7.69
N LEU A 240 1.04 9.90 8.33
CA LEU A 240 1.91 10.24 9.47
C LEU A 240 3.05 11.17 9.04
N ARG A 241 3.73 10.88 7.91
CA ARG A 241 4.75 11.76 7.32
C ARG A 241 4.18 13.14 6.99
N LEU A 242 2.99 13.20 6.40
CA LEU A 242 2.32 14.46 6.08
C LEU A 242 2.06 15.29 7.35
N MET A 243 1.56 14.66 8.42
CA MET A 243 1.32 15.33 9.69
C MET A 243 2.61 15.88 10.32
N ILE A 244 3.70 15.11 10.27
CA ILE A 244 5.03 15.54 10.74
C ILE A 244 5.52 16.74 9.92
N ALA A 245 5.43 16.65 8.58
CA ALA A 245 5.90 17.70 7.67
C ALA A 245 5.14 19.02 7.85
N LEU A 246 3.82 18.96 8.06
CA LEU A 246 2.97 20.13 8.31
C LEU A 246 3.34 20.85 9.62
N GLN A 247 3.69 20.14 10.68
CA GLN A 247 4.10 20.75 11.94
C GLN A 247 5.55 21.26 11.94
N GLY A 248 6.44 20.60 11.19
CA GLY A 248 7.82 21.04 11.02
C GLY A 248 7.97 22.37 10.28
N GLY A 249 6.99 22.73 9.41
CA GLY A 249 6.93 24.01 8.71
C GLY A 249 6.46 25.19 9.57
N GLY A 250 5.71 24.94 10.64
CA GLY A 250 5.12 26.00 11.48
C GLY A 250 6.02 26.56 12.61
N ARG A 251 7.24 26.04 12.77
CA ARG A 251 8.18 26.47 13.84
C ARG A 251 9.31 27.38 13.37
N ARG A 252 9.19 27.98 12.19
CA ARG A 252 10.23 28.86 11.60
C ARG A 252 9.85 30.35 11.61
N ASP A 253 8.95 30.79 12.51
CA ASP A 253 8.67 32.22 12.78
C ASP A 253 9.16 32.59 14.15
#